data_f547605c4eba8edaee37e52cd3f7a732
#
_entry.id   f547605c4eba8edaee37e52cd3f7a732
#
_cell.length_a   1.000
_cell.length_b   1.000
_cell.length_c   1.000
_cell.angle_alpha   90.00
_cell.angle_beta   90.00
_cell.angle_gamma   90.00
#
_symmetry.space_group_name_H-M   'P 1'
#
loop_
_entity.id
_entity.type
_entity.pdbx_description
1 polymer ?
#
loop_
_entity_poly.entity_id
_entity_poly.type
_entity_poly.pdbx_seq_one_letter_code
_entity_poly.pdbx_strand_id
1 'polypeptide(L)'
;MKIDENTLLQLCNAAITAGNRVLDFYELDTEIIYKKDESPLTKADLDSNKILQSSISKITPNIPILSEEEFIAWNTRKNWKKYWLIDPLDGTKEFIKKNGEFTINIALIEYNQPVLGIIYAPALGCLFFPKKNSGSYKIYTKSNLDTLNNSEKISVKYKNKEKIIVLGSRSHSNVTFDNWVKNKFTDFEIIEKGSSLKFCEIAEGKADIYPRFGPTSEWDIAAGHIILLESGGKLKSIDNKDLVYNTKEDILNPHFFAYADDALIKN
;
A
#
# COMPACT_ATOMS: atom_id res chain seq x y z
N MET A 1 0.24 1.88 23.03
CA MET A 1 1.29 0.85 22.94
C MET A 1 2.30 1.35 21.91
N LYS A 2 3.58 1.33 22.23
CA LYS A 2 4.64 1.65 21.28
C LYS A 2 4.93 0.36 20.51
N ILE A 3 4.95 0.42 19.18
CA ILE A 3 5.36 -0.73 18.38
C ILE A 3 6.88 -0.87 18.53
N ASP A 4 7.30 -1.94 19.17
CA ASP A 4 8.72 -2.32 19.27
C ASP A 4 9.16 -3.20 18.08
N GLU A 5 10.44 -3.52 18.01
CA GLU A 5 11.00 -4.27 16.89
C GLU A 5 10.45 -5.71 16.83
N ASN A 6 10.18 -6.33 17.99
CA ASN A 6 9.60 -7.67 18.04
C ASN A 6 8.15 -7.67 17.51
N THR A 7 7.34 -6.68 17.91
CA THR A 7 5.98 -6.50 17.40
C THR A 7 6.00 -6.25 15.88
N LEU A 8 6.93 -5.42 15.38
CA LEU A 8 7.10 -5.19 13.95
C LEU A 8 7.46 -6.48 13.21
N LEU A 9 8.38 -7.27 13.73
CA LEU A 9 8.77 -8.57 13.17
C LEU A 9 7.58 -9.54 13.09
N GLN A 10 6.77 -9.63 14.15
CA GLN A 10 5.58 -10.48 14.17
C GLN A 10 4.55 -10.04 13.12
N LEU A 11 4.34 -8.74 12.94
CA LEU A 11 3.45 -8.19 11.91
C LEU A 11 3.98 -8.43 10.49
N CYS A 12 5.29 -8.31 10.28
CA CYS A 12 5.93 -8.67 9.02
C CYS A 12 5.71 -10.15 8.69
N ASN A 13 5.89 -11.03 9.69
CA ASN A 13 5.65 -12.46 9.51
C ASN A 13 4.17 -12.79 9.26
N ALA A 14 3.23 -12.02 9.83
CA ALA A 14 1.81 -12.15 9.51
C ALA A 14 1.54 -11.82 8.03
N ALA A 15 2.14 -10.74 7.49
CA ALA A 15 2.02 -10.40 6.08
C ALA A 15 2.63 -11.48 5.16
N ILE A 16 3.81 -12.02 5.53
CA ILE A 16 4.47 -13.11 4.78
C ILE A 16 3.59 -14.37 4.79
N THR A 17 3.05 -14.76 5.95
CA THR A 17 2.18 -15.93 6.08
C THR A 17 0.91 -15.80 5.23
N ALA A 18 0.27 -14.62 5.27
CA ALA A 18 -0.89 -14.32 4.44
C ALA A 18 -0.55 -14.36 2.95
N GLY A 19 0.57 -13.73 2.56
CA GLY A 19 1.03 -13.71 1.18
C GLY A 19 1.40 -15.09 0.64
N ASN A 20 2.02 -15.96 1.45
CA ASN A 20 2.29 -17.35 1.06
C ASN A 20 0.98 -18.11 0.84
N ARG A 21 -0.04 -17.87 1.67
CA ARG A 21 -1.37 -18.45 1.45
C ARG A 21 -2.00 -17.96 0.14
N VAL A 22 -1.82 -16.68 -0.21
CA VAL A 22 -2.24 -16.16 -1.52
C VAL A 22 -1.51 -16.87 -2.65
N LEU A 23 -0.21 -17.14 -2.52
CA LEU A 23 0.56 -17.86 -3.54
C LEU A 23 0.06 -19.30 -3.73
N ASP A 24 -0.44 -19.99 -2.70
CA ASP A 24 -1.05 -21.32 -2.86
C ASP A 24 -2.20 -21.33 -3.87
N PHE A 25 -2.96 -20.22 -3.94
CA PHE A 25 -4.04 -20.05 -4.92
C PHE A 25 -3.56 -19.48 -6.25
N TYR A 26 -2.41 -18.80 -6.26
CA TYR A 26 -1.90 -18.14 -7.45
C TYR A 26 -1.54 -19.13 -8.57
N GLU A 27 -1.09 -20.33 -8.21
CA GLU A 27 -0.76 -21.39 -9.18
C GLU A 27 -2.00 -22.16 -9.66
N LEU A 28 -3.14 -21.99 -8.99
CA LEU A 28 -4.37 -22.71 -9.29
C LEU A 28 -5.33 -21.82 -10.10
N ASP A 29 -6.24 -22.46 -10.83
CA ASP A 29 -7.41 -21.78 -11.38
C ASP A 29 -8.39 -21.51 -10.23
N THR A 30 -8.46 -20.26 -9.82
CA THR A 30 -9.25 -19.85 -8.65
C THR A 30 -10.62 -19.35 -9.10
N GLU A 31 -11.68 -19.84 -8.44
CA GLU A 31 -13.02 -19.33 -8.63
C GLU A 31 -13.07 -17.83 -8.29
N ILE A 32 -13.63 -17.02 -9.18
CA ILE A 32 -13.77 -15.58 -9.02
C ILE A 32 -15.22 -15.29 -8.65
N ILE A 33 -15.42 -14.62 -7.52
CA ILE A 33 -16.69 -14.07 -7.08
C ILE A 33 -16.65 -12.56 -7.33
N TYR A 34 -17.74 -11.98 -7.80
CA TYR A 34 -17.82 -10.53 -7.96
C TYR A 34 -18.59 -9.91 -6.79
N LYS A 35 -18.00 -8.88 -6.15
CA LYS A 35 -18.66 -8.08 -5.12
C LYS A 35 -19.79 -7.25 -5.74
N LYS A 36 -20.59 -6.57 -4.91
CA LYS A 36 -21.71 -5.71 -5.38
C LYS A 36 -21.27 -4.54 -6.27
N ASP A 37 -20.03 -4.10 -6.12
CA ASP A 37 -19.39 -3.03 -6.90
C ASP A 37 -18.63 -3.56 -8.12
N GLU A 38 -18.89 -4.82 -8.50
CA GLU A 38 -18.23 -5.52 -9.62
C GLU A 38 -16.73 -5.76 -9.44
N SER A 39 -16.16 -5.47 -8.28
CA SER A 39 -14.76 -5.84 -7.98
C SER A 39 -14.63 -7.36 -7.78
N PRO A 40 -13.55 -7.98 -8.27
CA PRO A 40 -13.33 -9.39 -8.09
C PRO A 40 -12.95 -9.71 -6.64
N LEU A 41 -13.43 -10.84 -6.13
CA LEU A 41 -13.07 -11.44 -4.85
C LEU A 41 -12.72 -12.90 -5.10
N THR A 42 -11.63 -13.36 -4.54
CA THR A 42 -11.22 -14.76 -4.63
C THR A 42 -11.12 -15.38 -3.23
N LYS A 43 -11.00 -16.69 -3.19
CA LYS A 43 -10.74 -17.41 -1.94
C LYS A 43 -9.38 -16.99 -1.33
N ALA A 44 -8.45 -16.52 -2.14
CA ALA A 44 -7.16 -16.00 -1.69
C ALA A 44 -7.35 -14.77 -0.79
N ASP A 45 -8.22 -13.81 -1.19
CA ASP A 45 -8.55 -12.62 -0.41
C ASP A 45 -9.10 -13.01 0.98
N LEU A 46 -10.07 -13.92 1.01
CA LEU A 46 -10.74 -14.36 2.24
C LEU A 46 -9.80 -15.11 3.19
N ASP A 47 -8.95 -16.01 2.67
CA ASP A 47 -8.02 -16.77 3.51
C ASP A 47 -6.89 -15.87 4.02
N SER A 48 -6.38 -14.95 3.19
CA SER A 48 -5.45 -13.90 3.61
C SER A 48 -6.04 -13.05 4.73
N ASN A 49 -7.29 -12.58 4.56
CA ASN A 49 -7.99 -11.79 5.58
C ASN A 49 -8.06 -12.51 6.94
N LYS A 50 -8.45 -13.80 6.95
CA LYS A 50 -8.53 -14.61 8.20
C LYS A 50 -7.17 -14.71 8.89
N ILE A 51 -6.09 -14.93 8.12
CA ILE A 51 -4.73 -15.02 8.66
C ILE A 51 -4.31 -13.68 9.28
N LEU A 52 -4.50 -12.58 8.57
CA LEU A 52 -4.14 -11.25 9.05
C LEU A 52 -4.93 -10.87 10.30
N GLN A 53 -6.25 -11.02 10.29
CA GLN A 53 -7.10 -10.70 11.46
C GLN A 53 -6.69 -11.53 12.67
N SER A 54 -6.53 -12.86 12.52
CA SER A 54 -6.11 -13.73 13.61
C SER A 54 -4.74 -13.37 14.18
N SER A 55 -3.77 -13.07 13.31
CA SER A 55 -2.41 -12.74 13.73
C SER A 55 -2.35 -11.38 14.42
N ILE A 56 -2.94 -10.35 13.81
CA ILE A 56 -2.95 -8.98 14.34
C ILE A 56 -3.70 -8.91 15.68
N SER A 57 -4.84 -9.60 15.80
CA SER A 57 -5.60 -9.66 17.06
C SER A 57 -4.83 -10.36 18.19
N LYS A 58 -3.99 -11.34 17.89
CA LYS A 58 -3.11 -11.98 18.90
C LYS A 58 -1.98 -11.07 19.33
N ILE A 59 -1.40 -10.32 18.38
CA ILE A 59 -0.29 -9.39 18.64
C ILE A 59 -0.79 -8.15 19.40
N THR A 60 -1.97 -7.64 19.03
CA THR A 60 -2.54 -6.39 19.56
C THR A 60 -4.04 -6.51 19.84
N PRO A 61 -4.47 -7.27 20.85
CA PRO A 61 -5.87 -7.67 21.06
C PRO A 61 -6.83 -6.49 21.30
N ASN A 62 -6.31 -5.33 21.73
CA ASN A 62 -7.13 -4.18 22.08
C ASN A 62 -7.20 -3.12 20.95
N ILE A 63 -6.63 -3.41 19.77
CA ILE A 63 -6.66 -2.49 18.64
C ILE A 63 -7.62 -3.05 17.59
N PRO A 64 -8.72 -2.35 17.24
CA PRO A 64 -9.67 -2.82 16.25
C PRO A 64 -9.03 -2.86 14.86
N ILE A 65 -9.62 -3.69 13.98
CA ILE A 65 -9.15 -3.88 12.60
C ILE A 65 -10.27 -3.43 11.66
N LEU A 66 -9.95 -2.61 10.66
CA LEU A 66 -10.77 -2.31 9.50
C LEU A 66 -10.14 -3.00 8.28
N SER A 67 -10.87 -3.88 7.66
CA SER A 67 -10.42 -4.65 6.50
C SER A 67 -11.29 -4.37 5.29
N GLU A 68 -10.72 -4.45 4.08
CA GLU A 68 -11.49 -4.45 2.83
C GLU A 68 -12.55 -5.54 2.81
N GLU A 69 -12.25 -6.71 3.37
CA GLU A 69 -13.10 -7.91 3.30
C GLU A 69 -14.13 -8.01 4.45
N GLU A 70 -14.18 -6.98 5.32
CA GLU A 70 -15.13 -6.95 6.43
C GLU A 70 -15.76 -5.58 6.60
N PHE A 71 -17.07 -5.50 6.35
CA PHE A 71 -17.80 -4.25 6.52
C PHE A 71 -17.95 -3.88 8.00
N ILE A 72 -17.48 -2.67 8.37
CA ILE A 72 -17.69 -2.08 9.69
C ILE A 72 -18.43 -0.75 9.52
N ALA A 73 -19.63 -0.66 10.10
CA ALA A 73 -20.48 0.52 10.02
C ALA A 73 -19.77 1.78 10.55
N TRP A 74 -20.00 2.91 9.88
CA TRP A 74 -19.40 4.19 10.24
C TRP A 74 -19.61 4.58 11.71
N ASN A 75 -20.80 4.37 12.24
CA ASN A 75 -21.10 4.66 13.65
C ASN A 75 -20.23 3.89 14.64
N THR A 76 -19.72 2.72 14.27
CA THR A 76 -18.78 1.94 15.08
C THR A 76 -17.36 2.51 15.01
N ARG A 77 -16.87 2.85 13.80
CA ARG A 77 -15.47 3.20 13.57
C ARG A 77 -15.14 4.70 13.66
N LYS A 78 -16.12 5.60 13.53
CA LYS A 78 -15.91 7.07 13.45
C LYS A 78 -15.13 7.68 14.62
N ASN A 79 -15.16 7.02 15.80
CA ASN A 79 -14.48 7.48 17.00
C ASN A 79 -13.16 6.74 17.28
N TRP A 80 -12.74 5.83 16.41
CA TRP A 80 -11.50 5.11 16.61
C TRP A 80 -10.30 6.05 16.49
N LYS A 81 -9.54 6.16 17.56
CA LYS A 81 -8.29 6.93 17.59
C LYS A 81 -7.10 6.14 17.12
N LYS A 82 -7.21 4.82 17.20
CA LYS A 82 -6.17 3.87 16.81
C LYS A 82 -6.81 2.60 16.30
N TYR A 83 -6.39 2.15 15.10
CA TYR A 83 -6.91 0.93 14.48
C TYR A 83 -5.94 0.43 13.40
N TRP A 84 -6.04 -0.86 13.11
CA TRP A 84 -5.40 -1.45 11.96
C TRP A 84 -6.29 -1.27 10.73
N LEU A 85 -5.64 -0.92 9.62
CA LEU A 85 -6.26 -0.82 8.31
C LEU A 85 -5.55 -1.80 7.39
N ILE A 86 -6.28 -2.79 6.88
CA ILE A 86 -5.67 -3.88 6.10
C ILE A 86 -6.36 -4.07 4.76
N ASP A 87 -5.54 -4.37 3.76
CA ASP A 87 -5.96 -4.90 2.48
C ASP A 87 -5.32 -6.29 2.32
N PRO A 88 -6.11 -7.35 2.41
CA PRO A 88 -5.61 -8.72 2.35
C PRO A 88 -5.04 -9.15 1.02
N LEU A 89 -5.47 -8.52 -0.08
CA LEU A 89 -4.96 -8.74 -1.44
C LEU A 89 -5.24 -7.54 -2.34
N ASP A 90 -4.41 -6.50 -2.23
CA ASP A 90 -4.46 -5.38 -3.16
C ASP A 90 -3.97 -5.82 -4.54
N GLY A 91 -4.77 -5.53 -5.55
CA GLY A 91 -4.52 -5.94 -6.92
C GLY A 91 -5.10 -7.30 -7.28
N THR A 92 -6.33 -7.62 -6.86
CA THR A 92 -7.00 -8.87 -7.23
C THR A 92 -7.10 -9.06 -8.76
N LYS A 93 -7.21 -7.96 -9.53
CA LYS A 93 -7.15 -8.01 -11.01
C LYS A 93 -5.78 -8.46 -11.51
N GLU A 94 -4.70 -8.02 -10.90
CA GLU A 94 -3.32 -8.38 -11.19
C GLU A 94 -3.04 -9.84 -10.78
N PHE A 95 -3.59 -10.26 -9.65
CA PHE A 95 -3.57 -11.65 -9.21
C PHE A 95 -4.25 -12.58 -10.22
N ILE A 96 -5.46 -12.26 -10.67
CA ILE A 96 -6.20 -13.03 -11.68
C ILE A 96 -5.45 -13.08 -13.01
N LYS A 97 -4.85 -11.97 -13.44
CA LYS A 97 -4.05 -11.86 -14.68
C LYS A 97 -2.68 -12.54 -14.59
N LYS A 98 -2.30 -13.09 -13.43
CA LYS A 98 -1.02 -13.79 -13.21
C LYS A 98 0.22 -12.93 -13.53
N ASN A 99 0.16 -11.60 -13.34
CA ASN A 99 1.30 -10.70 -13.62
C ASN A 99 2.21 -10.43 -12.42
N GLY A 100 1.87 -10.95 -11.23
CA GLY A 100 2.69 -10.86 -10.01
C GLY A 100 2.65 -9.51 -9.28
N GLU A 101 1.88 -8.53 -9.74
CA GLU A 101 1.85 -7.17 -9.19
C GLU A 101 0.71 -6.98 -8.17
N PHE A 102 0.65 -7.84 -7.17
CA PHE A 102 -0.31 -7.78 -6.08
C PHE A 102 0.42 -7.77 -4.72
N THR A 103 -0.23 -7.21 -3.70
CA THR A 103 0.40 -7.02 -2.38
C THR A 103 -0.57 -7.31 -1.23
N ILE A 104 0.02 -7.56 -0.06
CA ILE A 104 -0.65 -7.58 1.24
C ILE A 104 -0.31 -6.27 1.93
N ASN A 105 -1.31 -5.49 2.33
CA ASN A 105 -1.12 -4.20 2.96
C ASN A 105 -1.62 -4.20 4.41
N ILE A 106 -0.77 -3.77 5.35
CA ILE A 106 -1.10 -3.58 6.76
C ILE A 106 -0.67 -2.17 7.17
N ALA A 107 -1.59 -1.37 7.70
CA ALA A 107 -1.27 -0.06 8.24
C ALA A 107 -1.81 0.10 9.67
N LEU A 108 -1.07 0.78 10.54
CA LEU A 108 -1.57 1.27 11.81
C LEU A 108 -1.89 2.75 11.68
N ILE A 109 -3.13 3.09 11.96
CA ILE A 109 -3.61 4.47 11.97
C ILE A 109 -3.73 4.94 13.42
N GLU A 110 -3.13 6.10 13.72
CA GLU A 110 -3.29 6.81 15.00
C GLU A 110 -3.70 8.27 14.72
N TYR A 111 -4.78 8.72 15.33
CA TYR A 111 -5.30 10.08 15.16
C TYR A 111 -5.42 10.49 13.68
N ASN A 112 -6.03 9.61 12.88
CA ASN A 112 -6.28 9.78 11.44
C ASN A 112 -5.01 9.87 10.57
N GLN A 113 -3.85 9.47 11.09
CA GLN A 113 -2.58 9.44 10.34
C GLN A 113 -1.95 8.04 10.38
N PRO A 114 -1.33 7.58 9.30
CA PRO A 114 -0.62 6.32 9.31
C PRO A 114 0.70 6.48 10.07
N VAL A 115 0.96 5.58 11.01
CA VAL A 115 2.18 5.58 11.85
C VAL A 115 3.05 4.35 11.66
N LEU A 116 2.51 3.33 11.01
CA LEU A 116 3.21 2.12 10.58
C LEU A 116 2.56 1.61 9.29
N GLY A 117 3.36 1.05 8.40
CA GLY A 117 2.88 0.40 7.19
C GLY A 117 3.74 -0.81 6.86
N ILE A 118 3.14 -1.87 6.38
CA ILE A 118 3.83 -3.05 5.89
C ILE A 118 3.20 -3.39 4.54
N ILE A 119 4.03 -3.54 3.52
CA ILE A 119 3.63 -4.04 2.20
C ILE A 119 4.46 -5.28 1.91
N TYR A 120 3.80 -6.39 1.68
CA TYR A 120 4.44 -7.60 1.18
C TYR A 120 3.96 -7.91 -0.23
N ALA A 121 4.89 -8.06 -1.17
CA ALA A 121 4.65 -8.48 -2.55
C ALA A 121 5.01 -9.97 -2.70
N PRO A 122 4.05 -10.90 -2.56
CA PRO A 122 4.35 -12.33 -2.41
C PRO A 122 5.04 -12.92 -3.65
N ALA A 123 4.58 -12.57 -4.85
CA ALA A 123 5.17 -13.07 -6.10
C ALA A 123 6.62 -12.62 -6.28
N LEU A 124 6.96 -11.43 -5.78
CA LEU A 124 8.32 -10.88 -5.81
C LEU A 124 9.16 -11.33 -4.61
N GLY A 125 8.53 -11.88 -3.56
CA GLY A 125 9.19 -12.19 -2.30
C GLY A 125 9.80 -10.95 -1.64
N CYS A 126 9.17 -9.79 -1.74
CA CYS A 126 9.70 -8.53 -1.25
C CYS A 126 8.77 -7.90 -0.20
N LEU A 127 9.33 -7.57 0.95
CA LEU A 127 8.66 -6.94 2.08
C LEU A 127 9.20 -5.52 2.28
N PHE A 128 8.30 -4.56 2.46
CA PHE A 128 8.60 -3.15 2.72
C PHE A 128 8.01 -2.73 4.06
N PHE A 129 8.75 -1.99 4.87
CA PHE A 129 8.31 -1.50 6.17
C PHE A 129 9.15 -0.30 6.64
N PRO A 130 8.60 0.64 7.42
CA PRO A 130 9.36 1.69 8.07
C PRO A 130 9.86 1.23 9.44
N LYS A 131 11.03 1.73 9.85
CA LYS A 131 11.47 1.73 11.24
C LYS A 131 11.36 3.17 11.76
N LYS A 132 10.59 3.38 12.80
CA LYS A 132 10.27 4.72 13.33
C LYS A 132 11.51 5.60 13.48
N ASN A 133 11.50 6.78 12.89
CA ASN A 133 12.61 7.76 12.89
C ASN A 133 13.92 7.23 12.27
N SER A 134 13.88 6.13 11.53
CA SER A 134 15.05 5.51 10.93
C SER A 134 14.95 5.38 9.42
N GLY A 135 13.76 5.63 8.88
CA GLY A 135 13.46 5.53 7.46
C GLY A 135 12.75 4.24 7.07
N SER A 136 12.58 4.01 5.78
CA SER A 136 11.97 2.81 5.23
C SER A 136 13.00 1.79 4.79
N TYR A 137 12.60 0.53 4.86
CA TYR A 137 13.45 -0.62 4.58
C TYR A 137 12.72 -1.63 3.71
N LYS A 138 13.49 -2.45 3.00
CA LYS A 138 13.00 -3.64 2.30
C LYS A 138 13.84 -4.86 2.67
N ILE A 139 13.24 -6.04 2.51
CA ILE A 139 13.94 -7.32 2.61
C ILE A 139 13.31 -8.31 1.64
N TYR A 140 14.14 -9.10 0.98
CA TYR A 140 13.69 -10.19 0.12
C TYR A 140 13.56 -11.48 0.92
N THR A 141 12.37 -12.05 0.94
CA THR A 141 12.06 -13.31 1.62
C THR A 141 10.77 -13.93 1.12
N LYS A 142 10.71 -15.25 1.13
CA LYS A 142 9.46 -16.03 0.98
C LYS A 142 9.16 -16.86 2.22
N SER A 143 9.97 -16.73 3.27
CA SER A 143 9.85 -17.45 4.54
C SER A 143 9.77 -16.46 5.68
N ASN A 144 9.18 -16.90 6.80
CA ASN A 144 9.16 -16.12 8.02
C ASN A 144 10.58 -15.73 8.45
N LEU A 145 10.69 -14.54 9.01
CA LEU A 145 11.94 -13.93 9.43
C LEU A 145 12.17 -14.15 10.93
N ASP A 146 13.40 -14.39 11.32
CA ASP A 146 13.82 -14.39 12.72
C ASP A 146 14.28 -13.01 13.18
N THR A 147 14.65 -12.13 12.24
CA THR A 147 15.14 -10.77 12.49
C THR A 147 14.92 -9.85 11.29
N LEU A 148 14.85 -8.55 11.55
CA LEU A 148 14.81 -7.50 10.53
C LEU A 148 16.20 -6.87 10.25
N ASN A 149 17.29 -7.42 10.81
CA ASN A 149 18.61 -6.81 10.70
C ASN A 149 19.20 -6.86 9.28
N ASN A 150 18.80 -7.83 8.46
CA ASN A 150 19.28 -7.98 7.09
C ASN A 150 18.49 -7.13 6.07
N SER A 151 17.67 -6.20 6.55
CA SER A 151 16.91 -5.31 5.67
C SER A 151 17.78 -4.19 5.08
N GLU A 152 17.54 -3.89 3.81
CA GLU A 152 18.15 -2.78 3.09
C GLU A 152 17.36 -1.50 3.33
N LYS A 153 18.04 -0.40 3.71
CA LYS A 153 17.42 0.92 3.82
C LYS A 153 17.14 1.46 2.43
N ILE A 154 15.92 1.97 2.22
CA ILE A 154 15.49 2.60 0.98
C ILE A 154 15.24 4.09 1.19
N SER A 155 15.39 4.87 0.14
CA SER A 155 15.09 6.29 0.12
C SER A 155 14.71 6.76 -1.28
N VAL A 156 13.85 7.76 -1.35
CA VAL A 156 13.55 8.44 -2.61
C VAL A 156 14.83 9.02 -3.22
N LYS A 157 14.87 9.08 -4.55
CA LYS A 157 16.01 9.66 -5.30
C LYS A 157 15.43 10.62 -6.34
N TYR A 158 15.53 11.91 -6.06
CA TYR A 158 15.25 12.93 -7.05
C TYR A 158 16.46 13.89 -7.14
N LYS A 159 17.05 13.97 -8.30
CA LYS A 159 18.14 14.90 -8.61
C LYS A 159 17.81 15.51 -9.97
N ASN A 160 17.11 16.62 -10.03
CA ASN A 160 16.82 17.39 -11.26
C ASN A 160 17.09 16.60 -12.55
N LYS A 161 16.37 15.49 -12.71
CA LYS A 161 16.50 14.59 -13.84
C LYS A 161 15.93 15.26 -15.06
N GLU A 162 16.58 15.11 -16.21
CA GLU A 162 15.99 15.53 -17.48
C GLU A 162 14.74 14.72 -17.80
N LYS A 163 14.76 13.40 -17.56
CA LYS A 163 13.66 12.48 -17.80
C LYS A 163 12.97 12.06 -16.50
N ILE A 164 11.68 12.34 -16.40
CA ILE A 164 10.84 12.00 -15.23
C ILE A 164 10.18 10.63 -15.40
N ILE A 165 10.28 9.77 -14.39
CA ILE A 165 9.62 8.46 -14.36
C ILE A 165 8.29 8.60 -13.62
N VAL A 166 7.20 8.50 -14.39
CA VAL A 166 5.82 8.62 -13.92
C VAL A 166 5.19 7.24 -13.80
N LEU A 167 4.62 6.93 -12.64
CA LEU A 167 3.89 5.68 -12.46
C LEU A 167 2.43 5.83 -12.87
N GLY A 168 1.98 4.95 -13.75
CA GLY A 168 0.58 4.78 -14.15
C GLY A 168 -0.05 3.54 -13.50
N SER A 169 -1.39 3.52 -13.45
CA SER A 169 -2.12 2.32 -13.05
C SER A 169 -2.28 1.37 -14.24
N ARG A 170 -1.84 0.13 -14.11
CA ARG A 170 -1.93 -0.88 -15.17
C ARG A 170 -3.38 -1.18 -15.58
N SER A 171 -4.27 -1.27 -14.62
CA SER A 171 -5.67 -1.70 -14.85
C SER A 171 -6.68 -0.57 -14.98
N HIS A 172 -6.24 0.70 -14.90
CA HIS A 172 -7.13 1.86 -14.91
C HIS A 172 -6.48 3.00 -15.72
N SER A 173 -6.57 2.91 -17.06
CA SER A 173 -6.23 4.03 -17.94
C SER A 173 -7.17 5.22 -17.68
N ASN A 174 -6.64 6.44 -17.71
CA ASN A 174 -7.41 7.64 -17.41
C ASN A 174 -6.92 8.80 -18.27
N VAL A 175 -7.81 9.33 -19.12
CA VAL A 175 -7.52 10.49 -20.00
C VAL A 175 -7.03 11.71 -19.19
N THR A 176 -7.54 11.90 -17.97
CA THR A 176 -7.09 12.97 -17.07
C THR A 176 -5.61 12.78 -16.70
N PHE A 177 -5.19 11.55 -16.41
CA PHE A 177 -3.80 11.22 -16.14
C PHE A 177 -2.90 11.55 -17.33
N ASP A 178 -3.26 11.07 -18.53
CA ASP A 178 -2.46 11.29 -19.74
C ASP A 178 -2.31 12.78 -20.07
N ASN A 179 -3.39 13.54 -19.98
CA ASN A 179 -3.38 14.97 -20.20
C ASN A 179 -2.54 15.71 -19.15
N TRP A 180 -2.67 15.33 -17.89
CA TRP A 180 -1.89 15.95 -16.82
C TRP A 180 -0.39 15.71 -17.00
N VAL A 181 0.04 14.48 -17.28
CA VAL A 181 1.44 14.13 -17.50
C VAL A 181 2.04 14.91 -18.68
N LYS A 182 1.34 14.92 -19.83
CA LYS A 182 1.79 15.64 -21.04
C LYS A 182 1.89 17.15 -20.85
N ASN A 183 1.00 17.74 -20.05
CA ASN A 183 1.03 19.18 -19.76
C ASN A 183 2.09 19.55 -18.72
N LYS A 184 2.45 18.58 -17.83
CA LYS A 184 3.36 18.83 -16.72
C LYS A 184 4.82 18.62 -17.07
N PHE A 185 5.14 17.61 -17.87
CA PHE A 185 6.50 17.19 -18.17
C PHE A 185 6.77 17.18 -19.66
N THR A 186 7.94 17.69 -20.05
CA THR A 186 8.42 17.68 -21.45
C THR A 186 9.12 16.38 -21.82
N ASP A 187 9.91 15.80 -20.90
CA ASP A 187 10.56 14.52 -21.07
C ASP A 187 10.19 13.58 -19.91
N PHE A 188 9.48 12.51 -20.22
CA PHE A 188 9.00 11.58 -19.24
C PHE A 188 8.89 10.16 -19.80
N GLU A 189 8.88 9.20 -18.89
CA GLU A 189 8.55 7.80 -19.17
C GLU A 189 7.41 7.36 -18.25
N ILE A 190 6.39 6.73 -18.83
CA ILE A 190 5.30 6.14 -18.04
C ILE A 190 5.61 4.66 -17.84
N ILE A 191 5.68 4.25 -16.57
CA ILE A 191 5.80 2.84 -16.18
C ILE A 191 4.48 2.45 -15.52
N GLU A 192 3.78 1.48 -16.12
CA GLU A 192 2.58 0.92 -15.52
C GLU A 192 2.93 -0.08 -14.44
N LYS A 193 2.30 0.07 -13.27
CA LYS A 193 2.47 -0.82 -12.14
C LYS A 193 1.13 -1.10 -11.44
N GLY A 194 0.93 -2.34 -10.99
CA GLY A 194 -0.23 -2.73 -10.19
C GLY A 194 -0.08 -2.36 -8.71
N SER A 195 -1.18 -2.38 -7.97
CA SER A 195 -1.23 -2.39 -6.51
C SER A 195 -0.47 -1.24 -5.82
N SER A 196 -0.26 -1.35 -4.53
CA SER A 196 0.54 -0.44 -3.69
C SER A 196 2.05 -0.46 -4.01
N LEU A 197 2.51 -1.35 -4.92
CA LEU A 197 3.89 -1.35 -5.43
C LEU A 197 4.32 0.00 -5.99
N LYS A 198 3.40 0.83 -6.47
CA LYS A 198 3.70 2.18 -6.94
C LYS A 198 4.35 3.06 -5.86
N PHE A 199 3.91 2.94 -4.62
CA PHE A 199 4.54 3.65 -3.50
C PHE A 199 5.94 3.11 -3.21
N CYS A 200 6.11 1.78 -3.31
CA CYS A 200 7.40 1.12 -3.10
C CYS A 200 8.43 1.54 -4.15
N GLU A 201 8.05 1.63 -5.44
CA GLU A 201 8.94 2.08 -6.52
C GLU A 201 9.46 3.51 -6.29
N ILE A 202 8.61 4.43 -5.82
CA ILE A 202 9.04 5.79 -5.47
C ILE A 202 9.94 5.75 -4.23
N ALA A 203 9.54 5.01 -3.19
CA ALA A 203 10.29 4.88 -1.94
C ALA A 203 11.71 4.31 -2.15
N GLU A 204 11.92 3.46 -3.17
CA GLU A 204 13.21 2.94 -3.58
C GLU A 204 14.01 3.89 -4.50
N GLY A 205 13.40 5.00 -4.94
CA GLY A 205 14.00 5.94 -5.90
C GLY A 205 14.09 5.40 -7.32
N LYS A 206 13.21 4.44 -7.68
CA LYS A 206 13.08 3.88 -9.04
C LYS A 206 12.12 4.68 -9.91
N ALA A 207 11.17 5.39 -9.29
CA ALA A 207 10.24 6.28 -9.95
C ALA A 207 10.16 7.62 -9.20
N ASP A 208 9.62 8.64 -9.86
CA ASP A 208 9.64 10.00 -9.35
C ASP A 208 8.26 10.44 -8.84
N ILE A 209 7.18 10.05 -9.52
CA ILE A 209 5.82 10.49 -9.19
C ILE A 209 4.76 9.49 -9.60
N TYR A 210 3.70 9.40 -8.79
CA TYR A 210 2.46 8.67 -9.04
C TYR A 210 1.25 9.60 -8.88
N PRO A 211 0.75 10.19 -9.98
CA PRO A 211 -0.52 10.89 -9.99
C PRO A 211 -1.70 9.92 -9.98
N ARG A 212 -2.67 10.12 -9.10
CA ARG A 212 -3.87 9.29 -9.03
C ARG A 212 -5.14 10.11 -9.20
N PHE A 213 -5.80 9.94 -10.34
CA PHE A 213 -7.08 10.58 -10.71
C PHE A 213 -8.26 9.61 -10.76
N GLY A 214 -8.10 8.40 -10.28
CA GLY A 214 -9.16 7.40 -10.18
C GLY A 214 -9.43 7.02 -8.72
N PRO A 215 -10.54 6.33 -8.42
CA PRO A 215 -10.86 5.94 -7.06
C PRO A 215 -9.81 4.98 -6.48
N THR A 216 -9.56 5.13 -5.19
CA THR A 216 -8.82 4.21 -4.33
C THR A 216 -9.42 4.26 -2.95
N SER A 217 -9.40 3.16 -2.24
CA SER A 217 -9.82 3.08 -0.85
C SER A 217 -8.68 3.42 0.11
N GLU A 218 -9.02 3.75 1.34
CA GLU A 218 -8.02 4.09 2.38
C GLU A 218 -7.01 2.95 2.60
N TRP A 219 -7.43 1.68 2.53
CA TRP A 219 -6.56 0.51 2.71
C TRP A 219 -5.58 0.27 1.57
N ASP A 220 -5.86 0.73 0.34
CA ASP A 220 -4.95 0.62 -0.82
C ASP A 220 -3.69 1.46 -0.64
N ILE A 221 -3.76 2.54 0.17
CA ILE A 221 -2.71 3.54 0.19
C ILE A 221 -2.05 3.75 1.56
N ALA A 222 -2.73 3.45 2.67
CA ALA A 222 -2.25 3.82 4.01
C ALA A 222 -0.87 3.23 4.34
N ALA A 223 -0.63 1.97 3.99
CA ALA A 223 0.68 1.34 4.18
C ALA A 223 1.77 1.99 3.31
N GLY A 224 1.47 2.21 2.03
CA GLY A 224 2.36 2.88 1.09
C GLY A 224 2.63 4.33 1.47
N HIS A 225 1.64 5.04 2.01
CA HIS A 225 1.77 6.41 2.48
C HIS A 225 2.90 6.57 3.50
N ILE A 226 2.87 5.81 4.59
CA ILE A 226 3.90 5.93 5.63
C ILE A 226 5.26 5.40 5.17
N ILE A 227 5.32 4.34 4.34
CA ILE A 227 6.57 3.85 3.75
C ILE A 227 7.20 4.95 2.88
N LEU A 228 6.40 5.64 2.06
CA LEU A 228 6.87 6.75 1.22
C LEU A 228 7.35 7.92 2.07
N LEU A 229 6.59 8.34 3.09
CA LEU A 229 7.00 9.44 3.98
C LEU A 229 8.33 9.15 4.69
N GLU A 230 8.48 7.97 5.28
CA GLU A 230 9.68 7.57 6.00
C GLU A 230 10.89 7.35 5.06
N SER A 231 10.66 7.19 3.74
CA SER A 231 11.73 7.17 2.74
C SER A 231 12.13 8.56 2.23
N GLY A 232 11.45 9.62 2.71
CA GLY A 232 11.70 11.01 2.34
C GLY A 232 10.80 11.56 1.23
N GLY A 233 9.85 10.77 0.71
CA GLY A 233 8.86 11.23 -0.27
C GLY A 233 7.66 11.90 0.37
N LYS A 234 6.65 12.20 -0.43
CA LYS A 234 5.44 12.93 -0.02
C LYS A 234 4.18 12.36 -0.66
N LEU A 235 3.06 12.53 0.04
CA LEU A 235 1.72 12.23 -0.45
C LEU A 235 0.79 13.40 -0.12
N LYS A 236 0.20 14.01 -1.14
CA LYS A 236 -0.72 15.14 -1.01
C LYS A 236 -1.94 14.95 -1.92
N SER A 237 -3.09 15.46 -1.51
CA SER A 237 -4.21 15.59 -2.44
C SER A 237 -3.88 16.56 -3.57
N ILE A 238 -4.66 16.55 -4.64
CA ILE A 238 -4.50 17.52 -5.74
C ILE A 238 -4.66 18.97 -5.29
N ASP A 239 -5.35 19.21 -4.16
CA ASP A 239 -5.50 20.51 -3.50
C ASP A 239 -4.34 20.82 -2.52
N ASN A 240 -3.25 20.06 -2.58
CA ASN A 240 -2.06 20.20 -1.71
C ASN A 240 -2.33 20.02 -0.20
N LYS A 241 -3.35 19.23 0.17
CA LYS A 241 -3.69 18.89 1.57
C LYS A 241 -3.11 17.54 1.95
N ASP A 242 -2.83 17.35 3.24
CA ASP A 242 -2.50 16.04 3.79
C ASP A 242 -3.69 15.08 3.67
N LEU A 243 -3.43 13.83 3.33
CA LEU A 243 -4.45 12.79 3.37
C LEU A 243 -4.66 12.35 4.81
N VAL A 244 -5.93 12.15 5.17
CA VAL A 244 -6.37 11.72 6.50
C VAL A 244 -7.31 10.53 6.37
N TYR A 245 -7.29 9.65 7.37
CA TYR A 245 -7.96 8.36 7.35
C TYR A 245 -9.11 8.32 8.35
N ASN A 246 -10.19 7.58 8.01
CA ASN A 246 -11.37 7.40 8.86
C ASN A 246 -11.97 8.72 9.37
N THR A 247 -12.12 9.70 8.48
CA THR A 247 -12.71 11.02 8.81
C THR A 247 -14.12 11.21 8.24
N LYS A 248 -14.60 10.27 7.45
CA LYS A 248 -15.92 10.27 6.80
C LYS A 248 -16.44 8.83 6.66
N GLU A 249 -17.74 8.70 6.37
CA GLU A 249 -18.36 7.39 6.17
C GLU A 249 -17.81 6.67 4.94
N ASP A 250 -17.68 7.38 3.85
CA ASP A 250 -17.01 6.90 2.63
C ASP A 250 -15.51 6.73 2.89
N ILE A 251 -14.97 5.59 2.49
CA ILE A 251 -13.55 5.23 2.64
C ILE A 251 -12.70 5.56 1.42
N LEU A 252 -13.29 6.18 0.38
CA LEU A 252 -12.55 6.56 -0.82
C LEU A 252 -11.61 7.74 -0.53
N ASN A 253 -10.41 7.67 -1.08
CA ASN A 253 -9.45 8.76 -1.03
C ASN A 253 -9.81 9.88 -2.00
N PRO A 254 -9.41 11.13 -1.72
CA PRO A 254 -9.36 12.17 -2.76
C PRO A 254 -8.33 11.79 -3.84
N HIS A 255 -8.40 12.42 -4.99
CA HIS A 255 -7.30 12.36 -5.97
C HIS A 255 -6.01 12.88 -5.32
N PHE A 256 -4.86 12.29 -5.66
CA PHE A 256 -3.60 12.61 -5.00
C PHE A 256 -2.37 12.52 -5.91
N PHE A 257 -1.27 13.06 -5.41
CA PHE A 257 0.07 12.88 -5.91
C PHE A 257 0.94 12.22 -4.84
N ALA A 258 1.57 11.08 -5.16
CA ALA A 258 2.66 10.50 -4.39
C ALA A 258 3.97 10.78 -5.15
N TYR A 259 4.97 11.38 -4.52
CA TYR A 259 6.13 11.90 -5.23
C TYR A 259 7.39 11.98 -4.36
N ALA A 260 8.54 12.01 -5.05
CA ALA A 260 9.85 12.04 -4.41
C ALA A 260 10.25 13.44 -3.95
N ASP A 261 9.85 14.51 -4.67
CA ASP A 261 10.28 15.88 -4.40
C ASP A 261 9.21 16.91 -4.81
N ASP A 262 9.12 18.01 -4.07
CA ASP A 262 8.16 19.09 -4.33
C ASP A 262 8.33 19.76 -5.70
N ALA A 263 9.52 19.73 -6.29
CA ALA A 263 9.76 20.27 -7.61
C ALA A 263 8.90 19.60 -8.70
N LEU A 264 8.48 18.37 -8.47
CA LEU A 264 7.63 17.59 -9.40
C LEU A 264 6.20 18.12 -9.52
N ILE A 265 5.69 18.82 -8.49
CA ILE A 265 4.30 19.33 -8.44
C ILE A 265 4.21 20.85 -8.43
N LYS A 266 5.31 21.60 -8.15
CA LYS A 266 5.34 23.05 -8.27
C LYS A 266 5.16 23.47 -9.73
N ASN A 267 4.38 24.51 -9.97
CA ASN A 267 4.22 25.15 -11.28
C ASN A 267 5.48 25.87 -11.71
#